data_f1b22601acc2dfba709085ab1f9f9047
#
_entry.id   f1b22601acc2dfba709085ab1f9f9047
#
_cell.length_a   1.000
_cell.length_b   1.000
_cell.length_c   1.000
_cell.angle_alpha   90.00
_cell.angle_beta   90.00
_cell.angle_gamma   90.00
#
_symmetry.space_group_name_H-M   'P 1'
#
loop_
_entity.id
_entity.type
_entity.pdbx_description
1 polymer ?
#
loop_
_entity_poly.entity_id
_entity_poly.type
_entity_poly.pdbx_seq_one_letter_code
_entity_poly.pdbx_strand_id
1 'polypeptide(L)'
;MNEKTLPLNSLHLKLLAMVTMLIDHMGATLFPYALWMRCVGRLAFPIFCFLIAEGCAHTRDKKRYAARLLVFAVLSEPAFDLMHGVWFTMDHQNVLWTLLLGALVCWVVDWAQTGAALWQRLPAEAAIAVGFLLAQWLNTDYGGWGVLLVLLFYMTRRTKGKLVIQLLGLGVFCWLCSPWRGQLLALLAMLPIALYNGERGFSGKALQYGFYAFYPVHILILSVLAQYVF
;
A
#
# COMPACT_ATOMS: atom_id res chain seq x y z
N MET A 1 0.60 26.90 4.60
CA MET A 1 0.51 26.22 5.91
C MET A 1 1.85 25.59 6.22
N ASN A 2 2.37 25.75 7.42
CA ASN A 2 3.62 25.11 7.83
C ASN A 2 3.30 23.63 8.11
N GLU A 3 3.97 22.68 7.45
CA GLU A 3 3.69 21.24 7.58
C GLU A 3 3.71 20.76 9.04
N LYS A 4 4.54 21.37 9.88
CA LYS A 4 4.63 21.04 11.33
C LYS A 4 3.39 21.37 12.15
N THR A 5 2.44 22.12 11.63
CA THR A 5 1.18 22.46 12.33
C THR A 5 0.02 21.53 11.97
N LEU A 6 0.22 20.60 11.04
CA LEU A 6 -0.81 19.63 10.65
C LEU A 6 -0.99 18.57 11.74
N PRO A 7 -2.24 18.07 11.97
CA PRO A 7 -2.57 17.26 13.14
C PRO A 7 -2.15 15.80 13.05
N LEU A 8 -1.89 15.26 11.85
CA LEU A 8 -1.66 13.83 11.66
C LEU A 8 -0.18 13.50 11.43
N ASN A 9 0.33 12.53 12.16
CA ASN A 9 1.64 11.94 11.94
C ASN A 9 1.54 10.54 11.32
N SER A 10 2.68 9.90 11.03
CA SER A 10 2.71 8.57 10.41
C SER A 10 2.02 7.49 11.25
N LEU A 11 2.03 7.59 12.57
CA LEU A 11 1.32 6.64 13.44
C LEU A 11 -0.20 6.74 13.24
N HIS A 12 -0.75 7.96 13.23
CA HIS A 12 -2.17 8.20 13.00
C HIS A 12 -2.63 7.64 11.65
N LEU A 13 -1.85 7.86 10.59
CA LEU A 13 -2.16 7.32 9.25
C LEU A 13 -2.11 5.79 9.23
N LYS A 14 -1.13 5.16 9.92
CA LYS A 14 -1.06 3.70 10.03
C LYS A 14 -2.28 3.12 10.74
N LEU A 15 -2.67 3.71 11.87
CA LEU A 15 -3.85 3.27 12.62
C LEU A 15 -5.12 3.43 11.79
N LEU A 16 -5.28 4.55 11.09
CA LEU A 16 -6.42 4.77 10.20
C LEU A 16 -6.47 3.70 9.08
N ALA A 17 -5.34 3.46 8.42
CA ALA A 17 -5.24 2.46 7.37
C ALA A 17 -5.54 1.04 7.88
N MET A 18 -5.06 0.68 9.08
CA MET A 18 -5.34 -0.61 9.69
C MET A 18 -6.81 -0.79 10.05
N VAL A 19 -7.43 0.23 10.64
CA VAL A 19 -8.87 0.19 10.99
C VAL A 19 -9.72 0.07 9.74
N THR A 20 -9.46 0.89 8.72
CA THR A 20 -10.23 0.83 7.47
C THR A 20 -10.01 -0.49 6.73
N MET A 21 -8.80 -1.05 6.76
CA MET A 21 -8.49 -2.37 6.21
C MET A 21 -9.20 -3.50 6.97
N LEU A 22 -9.25 -3.43 8.31
CA LEU A 22 -10.00 -4.41 9.11
C LEU A 22 -11.49 -4.39 8.75
N ILE A 23 -12.10 -3.20 8.65
CA ILE A 23 -13.49 -3.04 8.24
C ILE A 23 -13.71 -3.62 6.83
N ASP A 24 -12.78 -3.39 5.89
CA ASP A 24 -12.85 -3.97 4.54
C ASP A 24 -12.91 -5.50 4.58
N HIS A 25 -11.98 -6.12 5.31
CA HIS A 25 -11.87 -7.58 5.38
C HIS A 25 -13.05 -8.20 6.16
N MET A 26 -13.57 -7.53 7.18
CA MET A 26 -14.83 -7.94 7.83
C MET A 26 -15.99 -7.93 6.84
N GLY A 27 -16.09 -6.88 6.01
CA GLY A 27 -17.10 -6.81 4.94
C GLY A 27 -16.90 -7.88 3.86
N ALA A 28 -15.65 -8.28 3.60
CA ALA A 28 -15.37 -9.33 2.61
C ALA A 28 -15.70 -10.73 3.11
N THR A 29 -15.54 -10.99 4.42
CA THR A 29 -15.59 -12.34 5.00
C THR A 29 -16.87 -12.60 5.80
N LEU A 30 -17.23 -11.71 6.71
CA LEU A 30 -18.35 -11.92 7.67
C LEU A 30 -19.65 -11.22 7.25
N PHE A 31 -19.55 -10.13 6.50
CA PHE A 31 -20.71 -9.29 6.17
C PHE A 31 -20.77 -8.95 4.67
N PRO A 32 -20.88 -9.95 3.76
CA PRO A 32 -20.78 -9.74 2.30
C PRO A 32 -21.84 -8.78 1.72
N TYR A 33 -22.96 -8.62 2.42
CA TYR A 33 -24.02 -7.67 2.02
C TYR A 33 -23.80 -6.24 2.52
N ALA A 34 -22.85 -6.01 3.44
CA ALA A 34 -22.55 -4.70 4.00
C ALA A 34 -21.56 -3.93 3.10
N LEU A 35 -21.97 -3.56 1.89
CA LEU A 35 -21.12 -2.89 0.90
C LEU A 35 -20.44 -1.62 1.41
N TRP A 36 -21.05 -0.93 2.39
CA TRP A 36 -20.42 0.25 3.02
C TRP A 36 -19.07 -0.07 3.68
N MET A 37 -18.90 -1.31 4.23
CA MET A 37 -17.63 -1.73 4.81
C MET A 37 -16.53 -1.81 3.74
N ARG A 38 -16.87 -2.33 2.57
CA ARG A 38 -15.98 -2.36 1.40
C ARG A 38 -15.64 -0.94 0.92
N CYS A 39 -16.62 -0.02 0.98
CA CYS A 39 -16.40 1.39 0.65
C CYS A 39 -15.41 2.07 1.60
N VAL A 40 -15.56 1.89 2.91
CA VAL A 40 -14.64 2.41 3.92
C VAL A 40 -13.24 1.82 3.73
N GLY A 41 -13.15 0.54 3.41
CA GLY A 41 -11.90 -0.17 3.16
C GLY A 41 -11.06 0.41 2.03
N ARG A 42 -11.68 1.05 1.02
CA ARG A 42 -10.93 1.64 -0.10
C ARG A 42 -9.93 2.73 0.31
N LEU A 43 -10.08 3.29 1.50
CA LEU A 43 -9.12 4.28 2.03
C LEU A 43 -7.78 3.65 2.42
N ALA A 44 -7.75 2.37 2.80
CA ALA A 44 -6.58 1.72 3.36
C ALA A 44 -5.40 1.70 2.38
N PHE A 45 -5.63 1.21 1.16
CA PHE A 45 -4.54 0.99 0.21
C PHE A 45 -3.80 2.26 -0.21
N PRO A 46 -4.44 3.38 -0.60
CA PRO A 46 -3.72 4.61 -0.90
C PRO A 46 -2.93 5.16 0.28
N ILE A 47 -3.45 5.02 1.52
CA ILE A 47 -2.71 5.43 2.72
C ILE A 47 -1.48 4.53 2.91
N PHE A 48 -1.57 3.22 2.71
CA PHE A 48 -0.39 2.35 2.75
C PHE A 48 0.61 2.67 1.65
N CYS A 49 0.18 2.93 0.41
CA CYS A 49 1.08 3.35 -0.67
C CYS A 49 1.84 4.63 -0.30
N PHE A 50 1.14 5.62 0.26
CA PHE A 50 1.75 6.85 0.76
C PHE A 50 2.77 6.57 1.86
N LEU A 51 2.42 5.74 2.86
CA LEU A 51 3.31 5.37 3.96
C LEU A 51 4.53 4.58 3.50
N ILE A 52 4.40 3.73 2.47
CA ILE A 52 5.54 3.04 1.84
C ILE A 52 6.45 4.05 1.14
N ALA A 53 5.89 4.99 0.38
CA ALA A 53 6.67 6.06 -0.27
C ALA A 53 7.46 6.89 0.75
N GLU A 54 6.83 7.30 1.86
CA GLU A 54 7.48 7.98 2.98
C GLU A 54 8.55 7.08 3.62
N GLY A 55 8.25 5.80 3.85
CA GLY A 55 9.21 4.82 4.37
C GLY A 55 10.43 4.67 3.46
N CYS A 56 10.24 4.60 2.15
CA CYS A 56 11.33 4.53 1.17
C CYS A 56 12.23 5.77 1.19
N ALA A 57 11.64 6.94 1.38
CA ALA A 57 12.37 8.22 1.42
C ALA A 57 13.21 8.39 2.69
N HIS A 58 12.78 7.81 3.83
CA HIS A 58 13.40 8.04 5.13
C HIS A 58 14.18 6.84 5.68
N THR A 59 14.11 5.65 5.04
CA THR A 59 14.84 4.48 5.53
C THR A 59 16.34 4.58 5.27
N ARG A 60 17.14 4.31 6.31
CA ARG A 60 18.60 4.22 6.19
C ARG A 60 19.05 2.84 5.67
N ASP A 61 18.30 1.79 6.00
CA ASP A 61 18.61 0.41 5.63
C ASP A 61 17.51 -0.16 4.72
N LYS A 62 17.72 0.07 3.41
CA LYS A 62 16.81 -0.39 2.34
C LYS A 62 16.67 -1.92 2.34
N LYS A 63 17.78 -2.66 2.59
CA LYS A 63 17.78 -4.12 2.61
C LYS A 63 16.91 -4.67 3.73
N ARG A 64 17.07 -4.18 4.96
CA ARG A 64 16.22 -4.59 6.09
C ARG A 64 14.76 -4.19 5.90
N TYR A 65 14.51 -3.06 5.25
CA TYR A 65 13.14 -2.63 4.94
C TYR A 65 12.48 -3.59 3.96
N ALA A 66 13.14 -3.91 2.84
CA ALA A 66 12.66 -4.87 1.85
C ALA A 66 12.51 -6.28 2.44
N ALA A 67 13.49 -6.74 3.24
CA ALA A 67 13.43 -8.04 3.89
C ALA A 67 12.21 -8.19 4.82
N ARG A 68 11.84 -7.14 5.57
CA ARG A 68 10.62 -7.15 6.39
C ARG A 68 9.36 -7.27 5.53
N LEU A 69 9.24 -6.47 4.46
CA LEU A 69 8.10 -6.57 3.55
C LEU A 69 8.00 -7.96 2.93
N LEU A 70 9.13 -8.52 2.47
CA LEU A 70 9.19 -9.85 1.88
C LEU A 70 8.78 -10.94 2.88
N VAL A 71 9.34 -10.93 4.08
CA VAL A 71 9.03 -11.93 5.12
C VAL A 71 7.54 -11.90 5.44
N PHE A 72 6.96 -10.71 5.64
CA PHE A 72 5.55 -10.61 5.95
C PHE A 72 4.64 -10.84 4.73
N ALA A 73 5.10 -10.57 3.49
CA ALA A 73 4.39 -11.00 2.30
C ALA A 73 4.24 -12.53 2.26
N VAL A 74 5.35 -13.26 2.44
CA VAL A 74 5.35 -14.73 2.47
C VAL A 74 4.53 -15.28 3.63
N LEU A 75 4.69 -14.73 4.84
CA LEU A 75 3.94 -15.19 6.02
C LEU A 75 2.43 -14.90 5.93
N SER A 76 2.03 -13.96 5.09
CA SER A 76 0.62 -13.59 4.93
C SER A 76 -0.12 -14.42 3.88
N GLU A 77 0.61 -15.11 2.96
CA GLU A 77 -0.04 -15.88 1.90
C GLU A 77 -0.99 -16.95 2.43
N PRO A 78 -0.63 -17.80 3.41
CA PRO A 78 -1.56 -18.82 3.89
C PRO A 78 -2.85 -18.24 4.48
N ALA A 79 -2.76 -17.09 5.17
CA ALA A 79 -3.94 -16.42 5.72
C ALA A 79 -4.78 -15.76 4.60
N PHE A 80 -4.13 -15.20 3.59
CA PHE A 80 -4.77 -14.56 2.45
C PHE A 80 -5.47 -15.59 1.56
N ASP A 81 -4.82 -16.72 1.26
CA ASP A 81 -5.41 -17.83 0.51
C ASP A 81 -6.63 -18.41 1.23
N LEU A 82 -6.52 -18.60 2.55
CA LEU A 82 -7.63 -19.10 3.36
C LEU A 82 -8.83 -18.16 3.33
N MET A 83 -8.62 -16.84 3.29
CA MET A 83 -9.69 -15.85 3.13
C MET A 83 -10.45 -16.02 1.81
N HIS A 84 -9.78 -16.52 0.76
CA HIS A 84 -10.37 -16.82 -0.54
C HIS A 84 -10.89 -18.25 -0.66
N GLY A 85 -10.93 -19.02 0.43
CA GLY A 85 -11.47 -20.37 0.47
C GLY A 85 -10.53 -21.45 -0.09
N VAL A 86 -9.24 -21.15 -0.23
CA VAL A 86 -8.23 -22.08 -0.73
C VAL A 86 -7.07 -22.20 0.26
N TRP A 87 -6.39 -23.35 0.28
CA TRP A 87 -5.25 -23.55 1.18
C TRP A 87 -3.94 -22.99 0.62
N PHE A 88 -3.78 -23.05 -0.67
CA PHE A 88 -2.61 -22.53 -1.37
C PHE A 88 -2.97 -22.26 -2.83
N THR A 89 -2.68 -21.06 -3.32
CA THR A 89 -2.79 -20.73 -4.74
C THR A 89 -1.70 -19.75 -5.16
N MET A 90 -1.31 -19.81 -6.43
CA MET A 90 -0.43 -18.81 -7.06
C MET A 90 -1.25 -17.82 -7.92
N ASP A 91 -2.57 -17.95 -7.94
CA ASP A 91 -3.42 -17.19 -8.85
C ASP A 91 -3.65 -15.75 -8.39
N HIS A 92 -3.51 -15.47 -7.09
CA HIS A 92 -3.67 -14.12 -6.54
C HIS A 92 -2.80 -13.96 -5.28
N GLN A 93 -1.91 -12.99 -5.30
CA GLN A 93 -0.97 -12.73 -4.21
C GLN A 93 -1.40 -11.53 -3.37
N ASN A 94 -1.07 -11.56 -2.07
CA ASN A 94 -1.46 -10.49 -1.15
C ASN A 94 -0.81 -9.13 -1.44
N VAL A 95 -1.38 -8.07 -0.91
CA VAL A 95 -1.01 -6.67 -1.14
C VAL A 95 0.44 -6.32 -0.76
N LEU A 96 1.08 -7.07 0.16
CA LEU A 96 2.45 -6.77 0.57
C LEU A 96 3.47 -7.01 -0.55
N TRP A 97 3.18 -7.88 -1.51
CA TRP A 97 3.98 -8.04 -2.72
C TRP A 97 3.93 -6.79 -3.59
N THR A 98 2.75 -6.20 -3.80
CA THR A 98 2.61 -4.92 -4.51
C THR A 98 3.41 -3.81 -3.84
N LEU A 99 3.30 -3.71 -2.51
CA LEU A 99 4.02 -2.70 -1.73
C LEU A 99 5.54 -2.91 -1.74
N LEU A 100 6.00 -4.17 -1.71
CA LEU A 100 7.41 -4.53 -1.85
C LEU A 100 7.96 -4.12 -3.24
N LEU A 101 7.27 -4.51 -4.31
CA LEU A 101 7.65 -4.16 -5.68
C LEU A 101 7.67 -2.65 -5.87
N GLY A 102 6.67 -1.94 -5.34
CA GLY A 102 6.63 -0.47 -5.35
C GLY A 102 7.83 0.16 -4.65
N ALA A 103 8.23 -0.37 -3.49
CA ALA A 103 9.40 0.10 -2.76
C ALA A 103 10.70 -0.13 -3.54
N LEU A 104 10.86 -1.32 -4.15
CA LEU A 104 12.04 -1.64 -4.96
C LEU A 104 12.16 -0.73 -6.17
N VAL A 105 11.04 -0.50 -6.90
CA VAL A 105 10.99 0.44 -8.03
C VAL A 105 11.38 1.84 -7.59
N CYS A 106 10.83 2.35 -6.47
CA CYS A 106 11.18 3.68 -5.96
C CYS A 106 12.68 3.83 -5.73
N TRP A 107 13.36 2.82 -5.19
CA TRP A 107 14.81 2.90 -4.91
C TRP A 107 15.67 2.80 -6.17
N VAL A 108 15.26 2.03 -7.18
CA VAL A 108 15.97 1.98 -8.47
C VAL A 108 15.81 3.31 -9.18
N VAL A 109 14.60 3.88 -9.21
CA VAL A 109 14.33 5.21 -9.79
C VAL A 109 15.15 6.30 -9.10
N ASP A 110 15.20 6.30 -7.76
CA ASP A 110 16.00 7.25 -6.97
C ASP A 110 17.50 7.15 -7.31
N TRP A 111 18.04 5.91 -7.39
CA TRP A 111 19.41 5.67 -7.77
C TRP A 111 19.72 6.12 -9.22
N ALA A 112 18.84 5.81 -10.17
CA ALA A 112 19.03 6.16 -11.57
C ALA A 112 18.97 7.68 -11.81
N GLN A 113 18.21 8.43 -11.00
CA GLN A 113 18.13 9.89 -11.09
C GLN A 113 19.39 10.61 -10.59
N THR A 114 20.30 9.95 -9.88
CA THR A 114 21.59 10.55 -9.47
C THR A 114 22.57 10.74 -10.62
N GLY A 115 22.33 10.10 -11.76
CA GLY A 115 23.18 10.17 -12.94
C GLY A 115 22.87 11.37 -13.85
N ALA A 116 23.93 12.00 -14.41
CA ALA A 116 23.81 13.16 -15.30
C ALA A 116 23.46 12.79 -16.76
N ALA A 117 23.89 11.59 -17.21
CA ALA A 117 23.73 11.16 -18.60
C ALA A 117 22.35 10.52 -18.86
N LEU A 118 21.82 10.72 -20.08
CA LEU A 118 20.49 10.22 -20.48
C LEU A 118 20.38 8.70 -20.34
N TRP A 119 21.44 7.93 -20.71
CA TRP A 119 21.46 6.47 -20.61
C TRP A 119 21.38 5.94 -19.16
N GLN A 120 21.74 6.78 -18.17
CA GLN A 120 21.60 6.46 -16.75
C GLN A 120 20.14 6.45 -16.28
N ARG A 121 19.21 6.98 -17.07
CA ARG A 121 17.76 6.95 -16.80
C ARG A 121 17.10 5.65 -17.26
N LEU A 122 17.69 4.95 -18.23
CA LEU A 122 17.16 3.68 -18.73
C LEU A 122 16.86 2.65 -17.63
N PRO A 123 17.70 2.47 -16.59
CA PRO A 123 17.38 1.58 -15.48
C PRO A 123 16.11 1.97 -14.71
N ALA A 124 15.78 3.27 -14.61
CA ALA A 124 14.56 3.72 -13.96
C ALA A 124 13.33 3.32 -14.77
N GLU A 125 13.34 3.57 -16.07
CA GLU A 125 12.25 3.22 -16.99
C GLU A 125 12.06 1.71 -17.03
N ALA A 126 13.17 0.95 -17.14
CA ALA A 126 13.15 -0.50 -17.08
C ALA A 126 12.60 -1.01 -15.74
N ALA A 127 12.99 -0.44 -14.61
CA ALA A 127 12.48 -0.85 -13.30
C ALA A 127 10.97 -0.59 -13.16
N ILE A 128 10.48 0.53 -13.70
CA ILE A 128 9.03 0.83 -13.70
C ILE A 128 8.28 -0.21 -14.54
N ALA A 129 8.76 -0.47 -15.77
CA ALA A 129 8.13 -1.45 -16.65
C ALA A 129 8.17 -2.87 -16.06
N VAL A 130 9.34 -3.31 -15.57
CA VAL A 130 9.51 -4.62 -14.95
C VAL A 130 8.68 -4.74 -13.68
N GLY A 131 8.68 -3.74 -12.82
CA GLY A 131 7.87 -3.75 -11.58
C GLY A 131 6.38 -3.83 -11.86
N PHE A 132 5.90 -3.08 -12.87
CA PHE A 132 4.51 -3.14 -13.33
C PHE A 132 4.16 -4.53 -13.88
N LEU A 133 4.94 -5.04 -14.84
CA LEU A 133 4.69 -6.31 -15.50
C LEU A 133 4.81 -7.49 -14.53
N LEU A 134 5.79 -7.46 -13.62
CA LEU A 134 5.97 -8.50 -12.61
C LEU A 134 4.79 -8.54 -11.63
N ALA A 135 4.30 -7.39 -11.18
CA ALA A 135 3.11 -7.33 -10.33
C ALA A 135 1.86 -7.85 -11.03
N GLN A 136 1.71 -7.60 -12.34
CA GLN A 136 0.62 -8.14 -13.16
C GLN A 136 0.78 -9.64 -13.35
N TRP A 137 1.99 -10.12 -13.66
CA TRP A 137 2.27 -11.54 -13.89
C TRP A 137 2.09 -12.38 -12.63
N LEU A 138 2.53 -11.88 -11.47
CA LEU A 138 2.32 -12.52 -10.17
C LEU A 138 0.87 -12.36 -9.68
N ASN A 139 0.03 -11.62 -10.41
CA ASN A 139 -1.34 -11.31 -10.02
C ASN A 139 -1.47 -10.79 -8.60
N THR A 140 -0.56 -9.86 -8.21
CA THR A 140 -0.59 -9.27 -6.88
C THR A 140 -1.81 -8.38 -6.69
N ASP A 141 -2.30 -8.25 -5.46
CA ASP A 141 -3.43 -7.37 -5.15
C ASP A 141 -3.13 -5.93 -5.59
N TYR A 142 -4.02 -5.32 -6.36
CA TYR A 142 -3.86 -4.07 -7.12
C TYR A 142 -2.81 -4.09 -8.25
N GLY A 143 -2.08 -5.18 -8.49
CA GLY A 143 -1.18 -5.38 -9.62
C GLY A 143 -0.17 -4.26 -9.86
N GLY A 144 0.20 -4.06 -11.12
CA GLY A 144 1.13 -3.00 -11.54
C GLY A 144 0.60 -1.59 -11.27
N TRP A 145 -0.72 -1.38 -11.26
CA TRP A 145 -1.31 -0.07 -10.92
C TRP A 145 -1.01 0.34 -9.48
N GLY A 146 -0.99 -0.63 -8.55
CA GLY A 146 -0.58 -0.39 -7.17
C GLY A 146 0.89 0.00 -7.05
N VAL A 147 1.78 -0.65 -7.83
CA VAL A 147 3.21 -0.28 -7.91
C VAL A 147 3.36 1.16 -8.39
N LEU A 148 2.62 1.56 -9.45
CA LEU A 148 2.64 2.94 -9.96
C LEU A 148 2.08 3.94 -8.95
N LEU A 149 1.11 3.57 -8.14
CA LEU A 149 0.56 4.45 -7.11
C LEU A 149 1.61 4.74 -6.01
N VAL A 150 2.37 3.72 -5.56
CA VAL A 150 3.50 3.92 -4.63
C VAL A 150 4.52 4.87 -5.25
N LEU A 151 4.89 4.65 -6.51
CA LEU A 151 5.84 5.48 -7.24
C LEU A 151 5.33 6.93 -7.40
N LEU A 152 4.05 7.13 -7.70
CA LEU A 152 3.42 8.45 -7.78
C LEU A 152 3.63 9.25 -6.47
N PHE A 153 3.29 8.66 -5.32
CA PHE A 153 3.50 9.31 -4.02
C PHE A 153 4.98 9.59 -3.76
N TYR A 154 5.85 8.65 -4.12
CA TYR A 154 7.29 8.82 -3.94
C TYR A 154 7.87 9.96 -4.79
N MET A 155 7.55 10.01 -6.08
CA MET A 155 8.10 11.00 -7.01
C MET A 155 7.57 12.40 -6.74
N THR A 156 6.31 12.52 -6.33
CA THR A 156 5.66 13.81 -6.10
C THR A 156 5.90 14.40 -4.71
N ARG A 157 6.54 13.66 -3.79
CA ARG A 157 6.70 14.06 -2.37
C ARG A 157 7.30 15.45 -2.15
N ARG A 158 8.18 15.91 -3.04
CA ARG A 158 8.86 17.21 -2.98
C ARG A 158 8.34 18.23 -4.00
N THR A 159 7.34 17.87 -4.79
CA THR A 159 6.80 18.73 -5.85
C THR A 159 5.85 19.77 -5.26
N LYS A 160 5.94 21.02 -5.74
CA LYS A 160 4.93 22.05 -5.44
C LYS A 160 3.59 21.61 -6.04
N GLY A 161 2.51 21.72 -5.25
CA GLY A 161 1.19 21.23 -5.67
C GLY A 161 1.03 19.71 -5.63
N LYS A 162 1.89 18.99 -4.88
CA LYS A 162 1.86 17.52 -4.75
C LYS A 162 0.46 16.94 -4.55
N LEU A 163 -0.38 17.57 -3.72
CA LEU A 163 -1.72 17.07 -3.41
C LEU A 163 -2.63 16.99 -4.62
N VAL A 164 -2.55 17.96 -5.53
CA VAL A 164 -3.35 17.97 -6.77
C VAL A 164 -2.89 16.84 -7.70
N ILE A 165 -1.58 16.70 -7.89
CA ILE A 165 -1.00 15.63 -8.73
C ILE A 165 -1.35 14.26 -8.16
N GLN A 166 -1.24 14.08 -6.84
CA GLN A 166 -1.57 12.84 -6.15
C GLN A 166 -3.06 12.53 -6.23
N LEU A 167 -3.93 13.53 -6.08
CA LEU A 167 -5.37 13.37 -6.23
C LEU A 167 -5.75 12.93 -7.64
N LEU A 168 -5.21 13.61 -8.67
CA LEU A 168 -5.46 13.26 -10.08
C LEU A 168 -4.92 11.86 -10.40
N GLY A 169 -3.70 11.54 -9.98
CA GLY A 169 -3.11 10.21 -10.19
C GLY A 169 -3.87 9.11 -9.45
N LEU A 170 -4.35 9.36 -8.23
CA LEU A 170 -5.22 8.44 -7.51
C LEU A 170 -6.58 8.26 -8.23
N GLY A 171 -7.12 9.33 -8.84
CA GLY A 171 -8.32 9.26 -9.68
C GLY A 171 -8.13 8.35 -10.89
N VAL A 172 -7.00 8.50 -11.60
CA VAL A 172 -6.62 7.60 -12.71
C VAL A 172 -6.46 6.16 -12.23
N PHE A 173 -5.77 5.95 -11.10
CA PHE A 173 -5.65 4.64 -10.48
C PHE A 173 -7.03 4.01 -10.20
N CYS A 174 -7.95 4.74 -9.57
CA CYS A 174 -9.29 4.24 -9.27
C CYS A 174 -10.06 3.85 -10.53
N TRP A 175 -9.90 4.61 -11.60
CA TRP A 175 -10.54 4.33 -12.89
C TRP A 175 -10.00 3.07 -13.57
N LEU A 176 -8.66 2.87 -13.53
CA LEU A 176 -7.99 1.78 -14.25
C LEU A 176 -7.95 0.47 -13.45
N CYS A 177 -7.90 0.55 -12.11
CA CYS A 177 -7.71 -0.61 -11.24
C CYS A 177 -8.98 -1.44 -11.05
N SER A 178 -10.15 -0.83 -11.11
CA SER A 178 -11.40 -1.55 -10.81
C SER A 178 -12.60 -0.95 -11.53
N PRO A 179 -13.45 -1.79 -12.16
CA PRO A 179 -14.71 -1.35 -12.75
C PRO A 179 -15.75 -0.98 -11.68
N TRP A 180 -15.53 -1.36 -10.42
CA TRP A 180 -16.46 -1.06 -9.34
C TRP A 180 -16.36 0.41 -8.91
N ARG A 181 -17.45 1.15 -9.06
CA ARG A 181 -17.50 2.59 -8.76
C ARG A 181 -17.20 2.93 -7.30
N GLY A 182 -17.40 2.01 -6.37
CA GLY A 182 -17.00 2.17 -4.95
C GLY A 182 -15.50 2.40 -4.78
N GLN A 183 -14.65 2.02 -5.74
CA GLN A 183 -13.23 2.31 -5.73
C GLN A 183 -12.92 3.81 -5.71
N LEU A 184 -13.78 4.68 -6.27
CA LEU A 184 -13.61 6.13 -6.23
C LEU A 184 -13.59 6.71 -4.80
N LEU A 185 -14.16 6.01 -3.82
CA LEU A 185 -14.09 6.43 -2.42
C LEU A 185 -12.66 6.40 -1.86
N ALA A 186 -11.73 5.69 -2.53
CA ALA A 186 -10.31 5.77 -2.23
C ALA A 186 -9.75 7.21 -2.33
N LEU A 187 -10.37 8.09 -3.11
CA LEU A 187 -10.01 9.52 -3.19
C LEU A 187 -10.10 10.23 -1.83
N LEU A 188 -11.00 9.78 -0.95
CA LEU A 188 -11.12 10.33 0.41
C LEU A 188 -9.86 10.10 1.26
N ALA A 189 -8.99 9.15 0.88
CA ALA A 189 -7.69 8.95 1.52
C ALA A 189 -6.77 10.18 1.40
N MET A 190 -7.00 11.05 0.39
CA MET A 190 -6.26 12.29 0.26
C MET A 190 -6.53 13.28 1.40
N LEU A 191 -7.67 13.19 2.10
CA LEU A 191 -7.96 14.06 3.23
C LEU A 191 -6.96 13.84 4.38
N PRO A 192 -6.82 12.62 4.97
CA PRO A 192 -5.81 12.39 5.99
C PRO A 192 -4.37 12.54 5.48
N ILE A 193 -4.08 12.22 4.21
CA ILE A 193 -2.75 12.43 3.62
C ILE A 193 -2.43 13.93 3.56
N ALA A 194 -3.38 14.78 3.21
CA ALA A 194 -3.19 16.23 3.16
C ALA A 194 -2.94 16.84 4.57
N LEU A 195 -3.43 16.19 5.62
CA LEU A 195 -3.24 16.59 7.02
C LEU A 195 -1.97 16.01 7.65
N TYR A 196 -1.15 15.29 6.89
CA TYR A 196 0.10 14.70 7.37
C TYR A 196 1.18 15.75 7.59
N ASN A 197 1.81 15.73 8.78
CA ASN A 197 2.77 16.73 9.24
C ASN A 197 4.24 16.40 8.94
N GLY A 198 4.53 15.28 8.28
CA GLY A 198 5.90 14.83 8.00
C GLY A 198 6.57 14.10 9.17
N GLU A 199 5.92 13.96 10.33
CA GLU A 199 6.52 13.36 11.51
C GLU A 199 6.17 11.87 11.64
N ARG A 200 7.11 11.12 12.23
CA ARG A 200 6.94 9.68 12.44
C ARG A 200 5.93 9.36 13.56
N GLY A 201 5.84 10.23 14.56
CA GLY A 201 5.13 9.96 15.80
C GLY A 201 5.83 8.92 16.67
N PHE A 202 5.11 8.35 17.65
CA PHE A 202 5.63 7.32 18.53
C PHE A 202 6.06 6.10 17.72
N SER A 203 7.27 5.59 18.03
CA SER A 203 7.86 4.48 17.29
C SER A 203 8.73 3.61 18.19
N GLY A 204 8.59 2.29 18.05
CA GLY A 204 9.39 1.29 18.74
C GLY A 204 9.45 0.02 17.89
N LYS A 205 10.42 -0.85 18.16
CA LYS A 205 10.55 -2.12 17.42
C LYS A 205 9.30 -2.99 17.59
N ALA A 206 8.77 -3.10 18.81
CA ALA A 206 7.56 -3.89 19.09
C ALA A 206 6.36 -3.37 18.29
N LEU A 207 6.13 -2.05 18.29
CA LEU A 207 5.06 -1.43 17.53
C LEU A 207 5.23 -1.64 16.02
N GLN A 208 6.47 -1.54 15.53
CA GLN A 208 6.78 -1.78 14.12
C GLN A 208 6.43 -3.20 13.69
N TYR A 209 6.84 -4.21 14.45
CA TYR A 209 6.50 -5.61 14.16
C TYR A 209 5.00 -5.88 14.36
N GLY A 210 4.36 -5.23 15.33
CA GLY A 210 2.91 -5.30 15.51
C GLY A 210 2.13 -4.82 14.28
N PHE A 211 2.58 -3.75 13.61
CA PHE A 211 1.96 -3.29 12.36
C PHE A 211 2.10 -4.31 11.22
N TYR A 212 3.25 -4.95 11.09
CA TYR A 212 3.42 -6.00 10.07
C TYR A 212 2.62 -7.26 10.40
N ALA A 213 2.65 -7.71 11.66
CA ALA A 213 1.94 -8.91 12.09
C ALA A 213 0.41 -8.76 12.05
N PHE A 214 -0.09 -7.53 12.18
CA PHE A 214 -1.53 -7.26 12.12
C PHE A 214 -2.16 -7.81 10.84
N TYR A 215 -1.47 -7.66 9.68
CA TYR A 215 -2.02 -8.06 8.40
C TYR A 215 -2.32 -9.57 8.34
N PRO A 216 -1.37 -10.50 8.53
CA PRO A 216 -1.70 -11.92 8.52
C PRO A 216 -2.61 -12.35 9.68
N VAL A 217 -2.45 -11.76 10.87
CA VAL A 217 -3.20 -12.18 12.06
C VAL A 217 -4.68 -11.86 11.92
N HIS A 218 -5.06 -10.63 11.54
CA HIS A 218 -6.48 -10.30 11.45
C HIS A 218 -7.17 -11.06 10.31
N ILE A 219 -6.49 -11.27 9.16
CA ILE A 219 -7.04 -12.06 8.06
C ILE A 219 -7.27 -13.51 8.53
N LEU A 220 -6.29 -14.12 9.19
CA LEU A 220 -6.43 -15.48 9.72
C LEU A 220 -7.61 -15.59 10.69
N ILE A 221 -7.72 -14.64 11.64
CA ILE A 221 -8.83 -14.63 12.59
C ILE A 221 -10.17 -14.53 11.86
N LEU A 222 -10.29 -13.59 10.89
CA LEU A 222 -11.54 -13.42 10.14
C LEU A 222 -11.88 -14.64 9.29
N SER A 223 -10.88 -15.28 8.67
CA SER A 223 -11.08 -16.49 7.86
C SER A 223 -11.57 -17.65 8.72
N VAL A 224 -10.98 -17.82 9.92
CA VAL A 224 -11.45 -18.85 10.87
C VAL A 224 -12.86 -18.54 11.34
N LEU A 225 -13.15 -17.29 11.73
CA LEU A 225 -14.51 -16.90 12.16
C LEU A 225 -15.56 -17.11 11.06
N ALA A 226 -15.22 -16.84 9.81
CA ALA A 226 -16.13 -17.06 8.69
C ALA A 226 -16.59 -18.52 8.54
N GLN A 227 -15.71 -19.49 8.88
CA GLN A 227 -16.05 -20.92 8.87
C GLN A 227 -17.11 -21.32 9.92
N TYR A 228 -17.29 -20.50 10.97
CA TYR A 228 -18.32 -20.75 12.00
C TYR A 228 -19.61 -19.95 11.76
N VAL A 229 -19.59 -18.96 10.86
CA VAL A 229 -20.75 -18.10 10.55
C VAL A 229 -21.48 -18.59 9.32
N PHE A 230 -20.80 -19.19 8.36
CA PHE A 230 -21.33 -19.71 7.11
C PHE A 230 -20.97 -21.19 6.93
#